data_11fc9578ad0cbf0f2c552d7fe86967b4
#
_entry.id   11fc9578ad0cbf0f2c552d7fe86967b4
#
_cell.length_a   1.000
_cell.length_b   1.000
_cell.length_c   1.000
_cell.angle_alpha   90.00
_cell.angle_beta   90.00
_cell.angle_gamma   90.00
#
_symmetry.space_group_name_H-M   'P 1'
#
loop_
_entity.id
_entity.type
_entity.pdbx_description
1 polymer ?
#
loop_
_entity_poly.entity_id
_entity_poly.type
_entity_poly.pdbx_seq_one_letter_code
_entity_poly.pdbx_strand_id
1 'polypeptide(L)'
;KSALTVSLMGDQVRLTVPCLFCEQEHTVSCSTAAFLQEKTLAFSCANSGLDCCYVGEEASVFAAMRRLEETVDVLESEAGAQGTFLNDLVMEEILGELRDIGRRGGISCTCGCREWKLKINYSSVELFCAQCGGALKLPAATMSDIEDLCCKPTLTIRGGKPPEDAK
;
A
#
# COMPACT_ATOMS: atom_id res chain seq x y z
N LYS A 1 12.81 -3.78 -7.58
CA LYS A 1 13.08 -5.09 -6.92
C LYS A 1 13.64 -4.81 -5.54
N SER A 2 12.84 -4.96 -4.50
CA SER A 2 13.34 -4.97 -3.13
C SER A 2 14.12 -6.26 -2.89
N ALA A 3 15.36 -6.14 -2.47
CA ALA A 3 16.22 -7.27 -2.15
C ALA A 3 16.45 -7.30 -0.64
N LEU A 4 16.00 -8.37 0.02
CA LEU A 4 16.37 -8.68 1.40
C LEU A 4 17.81 -9.18 1.42
N THR A 5 18.67 -8.57 2.25
CA THR A 5 20.03 -9.04 2.45
C THR A 5 20.14 -9.76 3.79
N VAL A 6 20.62 -11.01 3.77
CA VAL A 6 20.83 -11.84 4.97
C VAL A 6 22.31 -12.08 5.14
N SER A 7 22.86 -11.78 6.31
CA SER A 7 24.27 -11.99 6.66
C SER A 7 24.39 -12.80 7.96
N LEU A 8 25.21 -13.83 7.94
CA LEU A 8 25.55 -14.64 9.12
C LEU A 8 26.80 -14.09 9.79
N MET A 9 26.74 -13.82 11.08
CA MET A 9 27.85 -13.29 11.87
C MET A 9 27.96 -14.08 13.19
N GLY A 10 28.69 -15.21 13.13
CA GLY A 10 28.80 -16.12 14.28
C GLY A 10 27.45 -16.79 14.56
N ASP A 11 26.89 -16.56 15.75
CA ASP A 11 25.58 -17.05 16.19
C ASP A 11 24.44 -16.05 15.94
N GLN A 12 24.72 -14.95 15.24
CA GLN A 12 23.73 -13.93 14.88
C GLN A 12 23.45 -13.87 13.38
N VAL A 13 22.18 -13.68 13.06
CA VAL A 13 21.70 -13.36 11.72
C VAL A 13 21.39 -11.87 11.67
N ARG A 14 21.96 -11.19 10.70
CA ARG A 14 21.66 -9.79 10.39
C ARG A 14 20.86 -9.73 9.10
N LEU A 15 19.74 -9.03 9.15
CA LEU A 15 18.84 -8.80 8.02
C LEU A 15 18.85 -7.30 7.70
N THR A 16 19.07 -6.97 6.43
CA THR A 16 18.85 -5.60 5.93
C THR A 16 17.60 -5.63 5.04
N VAL A 17 16.61 -4.87 5.44
CA VAL A 17 15.26 -4.85 4.87
C VAL A 17 14.99 -3.47 4.29
N PRO A 18 14.75 -3.32 2.99
CA PRO A 18 14.21 -2.08 2.44
C PRO A 18 12.77 -1.90 2.94
N CYS A 19 12.51 -0.79 3.59
CA CYS A 19 11.21 -0.50 4.18
C CYS A 19 10.31 0.24 3.19
N LEU A 20 9.10 -0.30 2.98
CA LEU A 20 8.09 0.34 2.14
C LEU A 20 7.42 1.54 2.81
N PHE A 21 7.51 1.66 4.14
CA PHE A 21 6.83 2.73 4.88
C PHE A 21 7.66 4.00 5.06
N CYS A 22 8.98 3.89 5.15
CA CYS A 22 9.87 5.04 5.36
C CYS A 22 10.96 5.19 4.30
N GLU A 23 10.96 4.33 3.27
CA GLU A 23 11.90 4.32 2.14
C GLU A 23 13.39 4.16 2.55
N GLN A 24 13.65 3.81 3.81
CA GLN A 24 14.99 3.57 4.33
C GLN A 24 15.24 2.08 4.51
N GLU A 25 16.52 1.70 4.54
CA GLU A 25 16.89 0.34 4.91
C GLU A 25 16.93 0.21 6.44
N HIS A 26 16.23 -0.80 6.96
CA HIS A 26 16.32 -1.20 8.36
C HIS A 26 17.25 -2.40 8.50
N THR A 27 18.18 -2.30 9.42
CA THR A 27 19.04 -3.43 9.80
C THR A 27 18.59 -3.96 11.14
N VAL A 28 18.20 -5.23 11.15
CA VAL A 28 17.78 -5.96 12.36
C VAL A 28 18.68 -7.17 12.58
N SER A 29 18.84 -7.59 13.81
CA SER A 29 19.65 -8.75 14.18
C SER A 29 18.87 -9.65 15.14
N CYS A 30 18.98 -10.96 14.92
CA CYS A 30 18.44 -11.97 15.82
C CYS A 30 19.46 -13.10 15.98
N SER A 31 19.26 -13.99 16.98
CA SER A 31 20.11 -15.15 17.13
C SER A 31 19.81 -16.16 16.00
N THR A 32 20.83 -16.93 15.60
CA THR A 32 20.68 -18.00 14.63
C THR A 32 19.62 -19.01 15.09
N ALA A 33 19.57 -19.28 16.41
CA ALA A 33 18.55 -20.16 17.00
C ALA A 33 17.13 -19.62 16.80
N ALA A 34 16.89 -18.31 17.07
CA ALA A 34 15.59 -17.69 16.85
C ALA A 34 15.22 -17.71 15.35
N PHE A 35 16.17 -17.40 14.48
CA PHE A 35 15.95 -17.37 13.03
C PHE A 35 15.55 -18.74 12.46
N LEU A 36 16.07 -19.84 13.02
CA LEU A 36 15.80 -21.20 12.54
C LEU A 36 14.62 -21.89 13.25
N GLN A 37 14.29 -21.48 14.47
CA GLN A 37 13.29 -22.19 15.29
C GLN A 37 11.93 -21.49 15.34
N GLU A 38 11.91 -20.16 15.17
CA GLU A 38 10.66 -19.43 15.17
C GLU A 38 9.89 -19.67 13.88
N LYS A 39 8.58 -19.92 14.01
CA LYS A 39 7.69 -20.12 12.86
C LYS A 39 7.57 -18.88 12.00
N THR A 40 7.61 -17.71 12.63
CA THR A 40 7.56 -16.41 11.95
C THR A 40 8.27 -15.36 12.81
N LEU A 41 9.21 -14.67 12.18
CA LEU A 41 9.84 -13.47 12.73
C LEU A 41 9.25 -12.25 12.01
N ALA A 42 8.76 -11.29 12.77
CA ALA A 42 8.30 -10.01 12.26
C ALA A 42 9.31 -8.91 12.60
N PHE A 43 9.56 -8.04 11.66
CA PHE A 43 10.45 -6.89 11.85
C PHE A 43 9.68 -5.62 11.56
N SER A 44 9.56 -4.76 12.58
CA SER A 44 8.76 -3.54 12.50
C SER A 44 9.62 -2.33 12.12
N CYS A 45 9.05 -1.42 11.36
CA CYS A 45 9.64 -0.14 11.05
C CYS A 45 9.67 0.75 12.29
N ALA A 46 10.86 1.27 12.65
CA ALA A 46 11.00 2.14 13.80
C ALA A 46 10.25 3.47 13.68
N ASN A 47 9.99 3.93 12.44
CA ASN A 47 9.32 5.20 12.19
C ASN A 47 7.78 5.07 12.19
N SER A 48 7.24 4.00 11.57
CA SER A 48 5.79 3.80 11.45
C SER A 48 5.22 2.86 12.51
N GLY A 49 6.05 2.04 13.16
CA GLY A 49 5.61 0.98 14.06
C GLY A 49 4.98 -0.24 13.35
N LEU A 50 4.81 -0.18 12.03
CA LEU A 50 4.23 -1.26 11.25
C LEU A 50 5.29 -2.30 10.87
N ASP A 51 4.87 -3.56 10.77
CA ASP A 51 5.75 -4.64 10.36
C ASP A 51 6.11 -4.50 8.87
N CYS A 52 7.40 -4.38 8.59
CA CYS A 52 7.92 -4.16 7.24
C CYS A 52 8.52 -5.42 6.60
N CYS A 53 8.71 -6.48 7.37
CA CYS A 53 9.24 -7.76 6.86
C CYS A 53 8.81 -8.92 7.75
N TYR A 54 8.49 -10.05 7.12
CA TYR A 54 8.26 -11.32 7.78
C TYR A 54 9.19 -12.39 7.21
N VAL A 55 9.76 -13.20 8.08
CA VAL A 55 10.62 -14.34 7.70
C VAL A 55 10.18 -15.56 8.49
N GLY A 56 9.94 -16.69 7.82
CA GLY A 56 9.52 -17.91 8.49
C GLY A 56 8.82 -18.91 7.59
N GLU A 57 8.02 -19.76 8.19
CA GLU A 57 7.20 -20.75 7.48
C GLU A 57 6.14 -20.04 6.62
N GLU A 58 5.97 -20.49 5.37
CA GLU A 58 5.11 -19.85 4.37
C GLU A 58 3.69 -19.57 4.88
N ALA A 59 3.02 -20.57 5.46
CA ALA A 59 1.66 -20.43 5.98
C ALA A 59 1.56 -19.40 7.10
N SER A 60 2.56 -19.36 7.97
CA SER A 60 2.64 -18.42 9.10
C SER A 60 2.93 -17.00 8.63
N VAL A 61 3.78 -16.83 7.62
CA VAL A 61 4.07 -15.55 6.97
C VAL A 61 2.81 -14.98 6.30
N PHE A 62 2.09 -15.79 5.52
CA PHE A 62 0.83 -15.35 4.90
C PHE A 62 -0.25 -14.98 5.94
N ALA A 63 -0.32 -15.70 7.06
CA ALA A 63 -1.25 -15.37 8.13
C ALA A 63 -0.87 -14.02 8.79
N ALA A 64 0.42 -13.75 8.99
CA ALA A 64 0.91 -12.49 9.53
C ALA A 64 0.66 -11.32 8.57
N MET A 65 0.91 -11.52 7.27
CA MET A 65 0.63 -10.50 6.23
C MET A 65 -0.85 -10.11 6.19
N ARG A 66 -1.77 -11.09 6.26
CA ARG A 66 -3.21 -10.78 6.30
C ARG A 66 -3.60 -9.97 7.53
N ARG A 67 -3.02 -10.25 8.71
CA ARG A 67 -3.26 -9.44 9.91
C ARG A 67 -2.74 -8.02 9.76
N LEU A 68 -1.60 -7.85 9.09
CA LEU A 68 -1.08 -6.51 8.79
C LEU A 68 -2.04 -5.76 7.86
N GLU A 69 -2.53 -6.39 6.79
CA GLU A 69 -3.51 -5.81 5.87
C GLU A 69 -4.77 -5.37 6.62
N GLU A 70 -5.34 -6.24 7.46
CA GLU A 70 -6.50 -5.91 8.30
C GLU A 70 -6.21 -4.72 9.25
N THR A 71 -5.00 -4.66 9.82
CA THR A 71 -4.59 -3.57 10.72
C THR A 71 -4.43 -2.25 9.94
N VAL A 72 -3.83 -2.30 8.76
CA VAL A 72 -3.68 -1.14 7.88
C VAL A 72 -5.04 -0.63 7.42
N ASP A 73 -5.96 -1.52 7.05
CA ASP A 73 -7.33 -1.15 6.65
C ASP A 73 -8.09 -0.43 7.77
N VAL A 74 -7.93 -0.89 9.02
CA VAL A 74 -8.52 -0.23 10.20
C VAL A 74 -7.88 1.15 10.42
N LEU A 75 -6.55 1.24 10.40
CA LEU A 75 -5.82 2.50 10.54
C LEU A 75 -6.16 3.47 9.40
N GLU A 76 -6.25 2.98 8.17
CA GLU A 76 -6.67 3.77 7.01
C GLU A 76 -8.08 4.35 7.20
N SER A 77 -8.99 3.56 7.75
CA SER A 77 -10.37 3.99 8.03
C SER A 77 -10.43 5.09 9.09
N GLU A 78 -9.66 4.96 10.16
CA GLU A 78 -9.66 5.89 11.29
C GLU A 78 -8.83 7.16 10.99
N ALA A 79 -7.64 7.03 10.42
CA ALA A 79 -6.74 8.14 10.17
C ALA A 79 -7.19 9.00 8.98
N GLY A 80 -7.76 8.40 7.94
CA GLY A 80 -8.35 9.14 6.82
C GLY A 80 -9.52 10.01 7.26
N ALA A 81 -10.28 9.59 8.27
CA ALA A 81 -11.35 10.39 8.88
C ALA A 81 -10.79 11.58 9.70
N GLN A 82 -9.56 11.51 10.17
CA GLN A 82 -8.87 12.56 10.95
C GLN A 82 -7.97 13.47 10.11
N GLY A 83 -7.83 13.20 8.79
CA GLY A 83 -6.97 13.97 7.90
C GLY A 83 -5.47 13.77 8.13
N THR A 84 -5.08 12.67 8.76
CA THR A 84 -3.67 12.29 8.95
C THR A 84 -3.26 11.31 7.86
N PHE A 85 -2.09 11.52 7.25
CA PHE A 85 -1.59 10.66 6.17
C PHE A 85 -0.24 10.05 6.54
N LEU A 86 0.11 8.93 5.92
CA LEU A 86 1.40 8.27 6.12
C LEU A 86 2.55 9.19 5.65
N ASN A 87 2.32 9.89 4.54
CA ASN A 87 3.24 10.88 3.98
C ASN A 87 2.41 12.02 3.36
N ASP A 88 2.37 13.16 4.05
CA ASP A 88 1.56 14.30 3.65
C ASP A 88 1.99 14.87 2.28
N LEU A 89 3.30 14.93 2.00
CA LEU A 89 3.82 15.45 0.73
C LEU A 89 3.43 14.56 -0.44
N VAL A 90 3.57 13.24 -0.27
CA VAL A 90 3.18 12.27 -1.31
C VAL A 90 1.68 12.32 -1.55
N MET A 91 0.88 12.40 -0.49
CA MET A 91 -0.57 12.50 -0.61
C MET A 91 -1.00 13.76 -1.37
N GLU A 92 -0.38 14.91 -1.07
CA GLU A 92 -0.66 16.19 -1.73
C GLU A 92 -0.34 16.11 -3.23
N GLU A 93 0.82 15.57 -3.60
CA GLU A 93 1.24 15.40 -5.00
C GLU A 93 0.32 14.43 -5.77
N ILE A 94 -0.03 13.28 -5.16
CA ILE A 94 -0.97 12.32 -5.75
C ILE A 94 -2.34 12.95 -5.98
N LEU A 95 -2.86 13.74 -5.03
CA LEU A 95 -4.13 14.44 -5.19
C LEU A 95 -4.05 15.52 -6.26
N GLY A 96 -2.91 16.19 -6.39
CA GLY A 96 -2.60 17.15 -7.44
C GLY A 96 -2.67 16.52 -8.83
N GLU A 97 -1.94 15.41 -9.04
CA GLU A 97 -1.93 14.66 -10.29
C GLU A 97 -3.32 14.11 -10.65
N LEU A 98 -4.04 13.54 -9.68
CA LEU A 98 -5.40 13.06 -9.91
C LEU A 98 -6.36 14.18 -10.35
N ARG A 99 -6.22 15.37 -9.78
CA ARG A 99 -6.99 16.55 -10.19
C ARG A 99 -6.71 16.91 -11.64
N ASP A 100 -5.45 16.87 -12.04
CA ASP A 100 -5.03 17.23 -13.39
C ASP A 100 -5.43 16.18 -14.43
N ILE A 101 -5.30 14.88 -14.09
CA ILE A 101 -5.83 13.79 -14.92
C ILE A 101 -7.36 13.93 -15.05
N GLY A 102 -8.06 14.22 -13.97
CA GLY A 102 -9.50 14.41 -13.96
C GLY A 102 -9.95 15.59 -14.83
N ARG A 103 -9.25 16.74 -14.76
CA ARG A 103 -9.52 17.94 -15.58
C ARG A 103 -9.35 17.67 -17.07
N ARG A 104 -8.39 16.80 -17.43
CA ARG A 104 -8.18 16.38 -18.84
C ARG A 104 -9.19 15.32 -19.28
N GLY A 105 -10.09 14.88 -18.40
CA GLY A 105 -11.04 13.79 -18.70
C GLY A 105 -10.37 12.42 -18.79
N GLY A 106 -9.19 12.27 -18.19
CA GLY A 106 -8.38 11.05 -18.24
C GLY A 106 -8.85 9.95 -17.27
N ILE A 107 -9.90 10.17 -16.47
CA ILE A 107 -10.44 9.17 -15.55
C ILE A 107 -11.74 8.61 -16.13
N SER A 108 -11.81 7.30 -16.30
CA SER A 108 -12.98 6.60 -16.84
C SER A 108 -13.17 5.24 -16.19
N CYS A 109 -14.36 4.67 -16.31
CA CYS A 109 -14.67 3.32 -15.83
C CYS A 109 -14.90 2.38 -17.03
N THR A 110 -14.60 1.09 -16.83
CA THR A 110 -14.88 0.04 -17.81
C THR A 110 -16.37 -0.09 -18.15
N CYS A 111 -17.29 0.39 -17.29
CA CYS A 111 -18.71 0.47 -17.59
C CYS A 111 -19.11 1.63 -18.54
N GLY A 112 -18.15 2.46 -18.97
CA GLY A 112 -18.37 3.63 -19.82
C GLY A 112 -18.67 4.93 -19.05
N CYS A 113 -18.90 4.88 -17.75
CA CYS A 113 -19.13 6.05 -16.91
C CYS A 113 -17.87 6.89 -16.75
N ARG A 114 -18.01 8.21 -16.75
CA ARG A 114 -16.95 9.18 -16.49
C ARG A 114 -17.10 9.93 -15.16
N GLU A 115 -18.19 9.66 -14.45
CA GLU A 115 -18.41 10.21 -13.11
C GLU A 115 -17.77 9.31 -12.06
N TRP A 116 -16.97 9.90 -11.21
CA TRP A 116 -16.24 9.19 -10.16
C TRP A 116 -16.24 9.98 -8.87
N LYS A 117 -16.07 9.27 -7.79
CA LYS A 117 -15.90 9.80 -6.44
C LYS A 117 -14.54 9.41 -5.92
N LEU A 118 -14.03 10.16 -4.98
CA LEU A 118 -12.73 9.97 -4.36
C LEU A 118 -12.91 9.72 -2.87
N LYS A 119 -12.17 8.75 -2.34
CA LYS A 119 -11.99 8.52 -0.92
C LYS A 119 -10.49 8.57 -0.63
N ILE A 120 -10.12 9.36 0.35
CA ILE A 120 -8.74 9.51 0.81
C ILE A 120 -8.58 8.64 2.04
N ASN A 121 -7.58 7.76 2.03
CA ASN A 121 -7.21 6.89 3.13
C ASN A 121 -5.83 7.31 3.68
N TYR A 122 -5.37 6.66 4.74
CA TYR A 122 -4.09 6.99 5.40
C TYR A 122 -2.87 6.92 4.46
N SER A 123 -2.80 5.91 3.57
CA SER A 123 -1.67 5.65 2.68
C SER A 123 -2.07 5.45 1.21
N SER A 124 -3.32 5.76 0.87
CA SER A 124 -3.86 5.50 -0.47
C SER A 124 -5.02 6.41 -0.82
N VAL A 125 -5.31 6.51 -2.11
CA VAL A 125 -6.50 7.18 -2.65
C VAL A 125 -7.31 6.15 -3.45
N GLU A 126 -8.61 6.08 -3.20
CA GLU A 126 -9.51 5.23 -3.95
C GLU A 126 -10.47 6.05 -4.82
N LEU A 127 -10.54 5.68 -6.09
CA LEU A 127 -11.49 6.22 -7.05
C LEU A 127 -12.63 5.23 -7.23
N PHE A 128 -13.86 5.69 -7.05
CA PHE A 128 -15.07 4.88 -7.22
C PHE A 128 -15.89 5.37 -8.41
N CYS A 129 -16.32 4.46 -9.26
CA CYS A 129 -17.29 4.78 -10.29
C CYS A 129 -18.66 5.07 -9.66
N ALA A 130 -19.25 6.22 -10.00
CA ALA A 130 -20.54 6.62 -9.47
C ALA A 130 -21.70 5.71 -9.93
N GLN A 131 -21.54 5.02 -11.06
CA GLN A 131 -22.59 4.20 -11.65
C GLN A 131 -22.53 2.73 -11.25
N CYS A 132 -21.34 2.09 -11.33
CA CYS A 132 -21.23 0.65 -11.12
C CYS A 132 -20.54 0.28 -9.79
N GLY A 133 -20.07 1.27 -9.01
CA GLY A 133 -19.35 1.02 -7.76
C GLY A 133 -17.96 0.38 -7.93
N GLY A 134 -17.48 0.24 -9.18
CA GLY A 134 -16.12 -0.24 -9.41
C GLY A 134 -15.11 0.68 -8.74
N ALA A 135 -14.00 0.12 -8.25
CA ALA A 135 -12.98 0.85 -7.52
C ALA A 135 -11.60 0.72 -8.17
N LEU A 136 -10.77 1.75 -7.98
CA LEU A 136 -9.36 1.76 -8.31
C LEU A 136 -8.60 2.35 -7.11
N LYS A 137 -7.81 1.53 -6.43
CA LYS A 137 -6.94 1.96 -5.33
C LYS A 137 -5.59 2.38 -5.90
N LEU A 138 -5.13 3.56 -5.51
CA LEU A 138 -3.84 4.14 -5.86
C LEU A 138 -3.04 4.32 -4.57
N PRO A 139 -1.84 3.76 -4.46
CA PRO A 139 -0.99 3.99 -3.30
C PRO A 139 -0.56 5.45 -3.24
N ALA A 140 -0.37 5.97 -2.03
CA ALA A 140 0.05 7.34 -1.74
C ALA A 140 0.94 7.35 -0.49
N ALA A 141 1.98 6.53 -0.48
CA ALA A 141 2.87 6.31 0.65
C ALA A 141 4.31 6.75 0.34
N THR A 142 4.77 6.56 -0.89
CA THR A 142 6.17 6.70 -1.30
C THR A 142 6.34 7.61 -2.51
N MET A 143 7.55 8.14 -2.72
CA MET A 143 7.88 8.93 -3.92
C MET A 143 7.72 8.11 -5.21
N SER A 144 7.95 6.80 -5.15
CA SER A 144 7.73 5.90 -6.30
C SER A 144 6.26 5.87 -6.73
N ASP A 145 5.31 6.04 -5.80
CA ASP A 145 3.88 6.08 -6.11
C ASP A 145 3.53 7.31 -6.95
N ILE A 146 4.20 8.44 -6.70
CA ILE A 146 4.07 9.66 -7.51
C ILE A 146 4.60 9.41 -8.92
N GLU A 147 5.81 8.84 -9.05
CA GLU A 147 6.42 8.53 -10.34
C GLU A 147 5.53 7.59 -11.15
N ASP A 148 5.00 6.55 -10.52
CA ASP A 148 4.08 5.59 -11.14
C ASP A 148 2.78 6.24 -11.61
N LEU A 149 2.26 7.22 -10.89
CA LEU A 149 1.05 7.95 -11.29
C LEU A 149 1.33 8.95 -12.41
N CYS A 150 2.40 9.74 -12.31
CA CYS A 150 2.81 10.72 -13.32
C CYS A 150 3.05 10.11 -14.70
N CYS A 151 3.47 8.83 -14.74
CA CYS A 151 3.64 8.09 -15.99
C CYS A 151 2.31 7.65 -16.63
N LYS A 152 1.17 7.84 -15.96
CA LYS A 152 -0.16 7.40 -16.46
C LYS A 152 -0.98 8.58 -16.95
N PRO A 153 -1.12 8.76 -18.27
CA PRO A 153 -1.94 9.85 -18.82
C PRO A 153 -3.44 9.66 -18.55
N THR A 154 -3.87 8.40 -18.35
CA THR A 154 -5.25 8.02 -18.09
C THR A 154 -5.37 6.95 -17.03
N LEU A 155 -6.47 6.97 -16.29
CA LEU A 155 -6.81 5.99 -15.27
C LEU A 155 -8.13 5.30 -15.61
N THR A 156 -8.16 3.97 -15.51
CA THR A 156 -9.36 3.19 -15.77
C THR A 156 -9.79 2.44 -14.51
N ILE A 157 -10.95 2.81 -13.98
CA ILE A 157 -11.59 2.11 -12.86
C ILE A 157 -12.09 0.76 -13.36
N ARG A 158 -11.68 -0.33 -12.71
CA ARG A 158 -12.03 -1.70 -13.07
C ARG A 158 -12.91 -2.31 -12.00
N GLY A 159 -13.84 -3.14 -12.43
CA GLY A 159 -14.70 -3.90 -11.52
C GLY A 159 -15.96 -3.11 -11.15
N GLY A 160 -17.01 -3.83 -10.97
CA GLY A 160 -18.38 -3.44 -10.77
C GLY A 160 -19.22 -4.30 -11.68
N LYS A 161 -20.24 -4.98 -11.13
CA LYS A 161 -21.26 -5.61 -11.98
C LYS A 161 -21.88 -4.51 -12.84
N PRO A 162 -22.08 -4.74 -14.16
CA PRO A 162 -22.93 -3.83 -14.91
C PRO A 162 -24.29 -3.77 -14.22
N PRO A 163 -24.98 -2.62 -14.24
CA PRO A 163 -26.33 -2.55 -13.72
C PRO A 163 -27.15 -3.62 -14.45
N GLU A 164 -27.77 -4.53 -13.69
CA GLU A 164 -28.79 -5.42 -14.23
C GLU A 164 -29.84 -4.50 -14.83
N ASP A 165 -30.06 -4.66 -16.12
CA ASP A 165 -30.96 -3.85 -16.93
C ASP A 165 -32.26 -3.56 -16.17
N ALA A 166 -32.50 -2.28 -15.93
CA ALA A 166 -33.81 -1.80 -15.56
C ALA A 166 -34.75 -2.07 -16.76
N LYS A 167 -35.54 -3.12 -16.61
CA LYS A 167 -36.69 -3.39 -17.46
C LYS A 167 -37.83 -2.48 -17.06
#